data_9852eb577876cfa87854f71c63e0c4cf
#
_entry.id   9852eb577876cfa87854f71c63e0c4cf
#
_cell.length_a   1.000
_cell.length_b   1.000
_cell.length_c   1.000
_cell.angle_alpha   90.00
_cell.angle_beta   90.00
_cell.angle_gamma   90.00
#
_symmetry.space_group_name_H-M   'P 1'
#
loop_
_entity.id
_entity.type
_entity.pdbx_description
1 polymer ?
#
loop_
_entity_poly.entity_id
_entity_poly.type
_entity_poly.pdbx_seq_one_letter_code
_entity_poly.pdbx_strand_id
1 'polypeptide(L)'
;MRLVLVGLWAAALWAQAEISGARIREHVKFLASDLLEGRGVGTRGGDLATAYLASQMALAGIEPAGDNGTFFQRVDLVGVEPQASAKLSLGNSDLTWAVDFVGNTMQQKSLAELAAEAVFVGHGITAPEFGWDDYAGVDVKGKVVVLFTNEPPSDDAKFFGGKALTYYGRWTYKYEEAARRGAVGCLILHTSPTAGYGWEVVRSSWGKEDPQVKLDAGVSALAFAGWVARGAAEKAMGKNLDELLAQANTKGFRAMPLGLTVKGTIPTKLRPIRAANVAGIVRGSDPELSKQAVVFSAHWDHLGIGAEKGSDAIYNGAVDNATGCGILLEAARAWAALQQRPKRSAIFLAVTAEESGLRGAEFYAAKPIIAAGKTMLNVNYDSFYPFGAVKDVVVIGAERTSVYPTVEATAKRFNLKIKADPHPEQGHYYRSDHFAFARAGVPAFSVNMGTEYWGKDETFGDNIIYEYNAKHYHQPSDEYKESWDFAGMEQMGRFGWTIGLTIANSSVITTWRAGDEFLPARQKSLSGPAQ
;
A
#
# COMPACT_ATOMS: atom_id res chain seq x y z
N MET A 1 -28.62 4.64 48.14
CA MET A 1 -27.52 3.65 47.96
C MET A 1 -27.61 2.77 46.70
N ARG A 2 -28.77 2.66 46.02
CA ARG A 2 -28.89 1.86 44.76
C ARG A 2 -28.50 2.59 43.47
N LEU A 3 -28.52 3.93 43.43
CA LEU A 3 -28.17 4.72 42.23
C LEU A 3 -26.66 4.82 41.95
N VAL A 4 -25.82 4.72 42.98
CA VAL A 4 -24.34 4.81 42.82
C VAL A 4 -23.74 3.51 42.25
N LEU A 5 -24.36 2.35 42.54
CA LEU A 5 -23.91 1.07 42.04
C LEU A 5 -24.17 0.89 40.51
N VAL A 6 -25.28 1.42 39.99
CA VAL A 6 -25.62 1.35 38.55
C VAL A 6 -24.67 2.23 37.73
N GLY A 7 -24.29 3.40 38.26
CA GLY A 7 -23.34 4.29 37.57
C GLY A 7 -21.93 3.72 37.49
N LEU A 8 -21.46 3.02 38.53
CA LEU A 8 -20.15 2.37 38.56
C LEU A 8 -20.08 1.15 37.61
N TRP A 9 -21.16 0.38 37.48
CA TRP A 9 -21.23 -0.73 36.52
C TRP A 9 -21.27 -0.25 35.08
N ALA A 10 -22.00 0.83 34.78
CA ALA A 10 -22.00 1.42 33.45
C ALA A 10 -20.61 1.97 33.05
N ALA A 11 -19.93 2.66 33.97
CA ALA A 11 -18.58 3.19 33.73
C ALA A 11 -17.54 2.07 33.54
N ALA A 12 -17.63 0.97 34.32
CA ALA A 12 -16.73 -0.18 34.18
C ALA A 12 -16.95 -0.94 32.85
N LEU A 13 -18.20 -1.01 32.36
CA LEU A 13 -18.52 -1.64 31.07
C LEU A 13 -18.07 -0.81 29.87
N TRP A 14 -18.08 0.51 29.98
CA TRP A 14 -17.51 1.40 28.96
C TRP A 14 -15.98 1.30 28.90
N ALA A 15 -15.29 1.09 30.01
CA ALA A 15 -13.85 0.93 30.07
C ALA A 15 -13.35 -0.35 29.35
N GLN A 16 -14.16 -1.41 29.26
CA GLN A 16 -13.82 -2.65 28.54
C GLN A 16 -13.87 -2.51 27.01
N ALA A 17 -14.67 -1.58 26.49
CA ALA A 17 -14.81 -1.34 25.04
C ALA A 17 -13.80 -0.30 24.51
N GLU A 18 -13.00 0.33 25.37
CA GLU A 18 -12.07 1.37 24.93
C GLU A 18 -10.76 0.81 24.39
N ILE A 19 -10.28 1.42 23.29
CA ILE A 19 -8.91 1.22 22.78
C ILE A 19 -7.95 1.82 23.81
N SER A 20 -6.86 1.11 24.13
CA SER A 20 -5.92 1.50 25.17
C SER A 20 -4.49 1.59 24.66
N GLY A 21 -3.87 2.75 24.84
CA GLY A 21 -2.46 2.96 24.53
C GLY A 21 -1.53 2.00 25.28
N ALA A 22 -1.87 1.65 26.54
CA ALA A 22 -1.10 0.68 27.30
C ALA A 22 -1.11 -0.72 26.68
N ARG A 23 -2.24 -1.18 26.13
CA ARG A 23 -2.31 -2.48 25.42
C ARG A 23 -1.67 -2.42 24.04
N ILE A 24 -1.81 -1.30 23.31
CA ILE A 24 -1.08 -1.08 22.07
C ILE A 24 0.43 -1.21 22.31
N ARG A 25 0.95 -0.62 23.41
CA ARG A 25 2.35 -0.74 23.81
C ARG A 25 2.80 -2.21 23.88
N GLU A 26 2.04 -3.07 24.55
CA GLU A 26 2.42 -4.48 24.72
C GLU A 26 2.40 -5.24 23.40
N HIS A 27 1.46 -4.93 22.49
CA HIS A 27 1.45 -5.49 21.15
C HIS A 27 2.69 -5.05 20.35
N VAL A 28 3.01 -3.75 20.37
CA VAL A 28 4.18 -3.20 19.66
C VAL A 28 5.47 -3.77 20.21
N LYS A 29 5.63 -3.80 21.55
CA LYS A 29 6.81 -4.37 22.22
C LYS A 29 7.06 -5.83 21.80
N PHE A 30 6.01 -6.63 21.68
CA PHE A 30 6.15 -8.01 21.23
C PHE A 30 6.45 -8.08 19.72
N LEU A 31 5.66 -7.40 18.88
CA LEU A 31 5.79 -7.46 17.44
C LEU A 31 7.13 -6.90 16.93
N ALA A 32 7.69 -5.90 17.62
CA ALA A 32 8.98 -5.31 17.28
C ALA A 32 10.16 -5.95 18.01
N SER A 33 9.97 -7.10 18.68
CA SER A 33 11.07 -7.79 19.35
C SER A 33 11.93 -8.59 18.39
N ASP A 34 13.21 -8.78 18.71
CA ASP A 34 14.15 -9.62 17.95
C ASP A 34 13.70 -11.07 17.80
N LEU A 35 12.82 -11.53 18.71
CA LEU A 35 12.23 -12.88 18.64
C LEU A 35 11.47 -13.13 17.33
N LEU A 36 10.96 -12.07 16.70
CA LEU A 36 10.24 -12.12 15.44
C LEU A 36 11.12 -11.85 14.21
N GLU A 37 12.44 -11.73 14.41
CA GLU A 37 13.40 -11.70 13.29
C GLU A 37 13.00 -10.67 12.20
N GLY A 38 12.43 -9.51 12.61
CA GLY A 38 11.95 -8.49 11.69
C GLY A 38 10.75 -8.89 10.83
N ARG A 39 10.00 -9.89 11.22
CA ARG A 39 8.72 -10.33 10.60
C ARG A 39 8.78 -10.52 9.08
N GLY A 40 9.91 -11.00 8.57
CA GLY A 40 10.07 -11.19 7.11
C GLY A 40 9.04 -12.16 6.54
N VAL A 41 8.58 -11.89 5.33
CA VAL A 41 7.59 -12.72 4.62
C VAL A 41 8.15 -14.11 4.31
N GLY A 42 7.44 -15.17 4.68
CA GLY A 42 7.87 -16.56 4.46
C GLY A 42 9.06 -16.98 5.31
N THR A 43 9.26 -16.33 6.46
CA THR A 43 10.28 -16.66 7.47
C THR A 43 9.61 -17.14 8.75
N ARG A 44 10.42 -17.71 9.66
CA ARG A 44 9.95 -18.10 10.99
C ARG A 44 9.40 -16.92 11.78
N GLY A 45 10.02 -15.74 11.69
CA GLY A 45 9.57 -14.53 12.36
C GLY A 45 8.19 -14.09 11.87
N GLY A 46 7.93 -14.16 10.56
CA GLY A 46 6.61 -13.92 9.98
C GLY A 46 5.55 -14.92 10.43
N ASP A 47 5.90 -16.21 10.52
CA ASP A 47 4.99 -17.23 11.04
C ASP A 47 4.61 -16.99 12.51
N LEU A 48 5.57 -16.56 13.34
CA LEU A 48 5.33 -16.19 14.74
C LEU A 48 4.44 -14.94 14.86
N ALA A 49 4.67 -13.92 14.02
CA ALA A 49 3.85 -12.71 14.00
C ALA A 49 2.40 -13.03 13.66
N THR A 50 2.16 -13.80 12.60
CA THR A 50 0.81 -14.18 12.16
C THR A 50 0.11 -15.07 13.22
N ALA A 51 0.82 -16.01 13.85
CA ALA A 51 0.28 -16.82 14.94
C ALA A 51 -0.11 -15.97 16.16
N TYR A 52 0.72 -14.96 16.49
CA TYR A 52 0.42 -14.01 17.56
C TYR A 52 -0.85 -13.20 17.27
N LEU A 53 -0.95 -12.62 16.08
CA LEU A 53 -2.11 -11.84 15.66
C LEU A 53 -3.40 -12.67 15.72
N ALA A 54 -3.37 -13.88 15.16
CA ALA A 54 -4.50 -14.82 15.21
C ALA A 54 -4.89 -15.17 16.64
N SER A 55 -3.91 -15.42 17.52
CA SER A 55 -4.15 -15.73 18.94
C SER A 55 -4.79 -14.57 19.69
N GLN A 56 -4.32 -13.33 19.45
CA GLN A 56 -4.89 -12.12 20.08
C GLN A 56 -6.33 -11.88 19.61
N MET A 57 -6.62 -12.05 18.32
CA MET A 57 -7.99 -12.00 17.78
C MET A 57 -8.90 -13.07 18.42
N ALA A 58 -8.42 -14.30 18.55
CA ALA A 58 -9.17 -15.39 19.19
C ALA A 58 -9.47 -15.09 20.67
N LEU A 59 -8.48 -14.59 21.44
CA LEU A 59 -8.63 -14.19 22.83
C LEU A 59 -9.64 -13.04 23.01
N ALA A 60 -9.74 -12.16 22.01
CA ALA A 60 -10.73 -11.09 21.96
C ALA A 60 -12.14 -11.57 21.57
N GLY A 61 -12.33 -12.87 21.27
CA GLY A 61 -13.61 -13.42 20.84
C GLY A 61 -14.01 -13.09 19.41
N ILE A 62 -13.04 -12.77 18.56
CA ILE A 62 -13.23 -12.53 17.12
C ILE A 62 -13.41 -13.87 16.41
N GLU A 63 -14.35 -13.96 15.47
CA GLU A 63 -14.53 -15.14 14.65
C GLU A 63 -13.43 -15.22 13.56
N PRO A 64 -12.85 -16.40 13.29
CA PRO A 64 -11.91 -16.57 12.18
C PRO A 64 -12.61 -16.33 10.84
N ALA A 65 -11.94 -15.61 9.94
CA ALA A 65 -12.50 -15.24 8.64
C ALA A 65 -11.60 -15.66 7.45
N GLY A 66 -10.51 -16.35 7.70
CA GLY A 66 -9.63 -16.88 6.67
C GLY A 66 -10.08 -18.25 6.12
N ASP A 67 -9.15 -18.92 5.44
CA ASP A 67 -9.41 -20.18 4.75
C ASP A 67 -9.76 -21.30 5.72
N ASN A 68 -10.71 -22.17 5.34
CA ASN A 68 -11.11 -23.36 6.09
C ASN A 68 -11.47 -23.11 7.56
N GLY A 69 -12.06 -21.95 7.87
CA GLY A 69 -12.46 -21.58 9.23
C GLY A 69 -11.29 -21.22 10.15
N THR A 70 -10.15 -20.86 9.61
CA THR A 70 -8.99 -20.34 10.35
C THR A 70 -8.92 -18.82 10.25
N PHE A 71 -7.98 -18.17 10.95
CA PHE A 71 -7.70 -16.76 10.77
C PHE A 71 -6.84 -16.47 9.54
N PHE A 72 -6.31 -17.48 8.85
CA PHE A 72 -5.33 -17.31 7.80
C PHE A 72 -5.98 -17.36 6.41
N GLN A 73 -5.90 -16.26 5.67
CA GLN A 73 -6.13 -16.24 4.23
C GLN A 73 -4.78 -16.45 3.55
N ARG A 74 -4.56 -17.64 2.96
CA ARG A 74 -3.27 -17.97 2.34
C ARG A 74 -3.00 -17.10 1.12
N VAL A 75 -1.79 -16.55 1.08
CA VAL A 75 -1.25 -15.81 -0.06
C VAL A 75 -0.04 -16.57 -0.58
N ASP A 76 -0.22 -17.28 -1.69
CA ASP A 76 0.88 -17.99 -2.33
C ASP A 76 1.72 -16.98 -3.14
N LEU A 77 2.98 -16.81 -2.72
CA LEU A 77 3.92 -15.90 -3.37
C LEU A 77 5.06 -16.70 -4.04
N VAL A 78 5.68 -16.07 -5.01
CA VAL A 78 6.91 -16.53 -5.65
C VAL A 78 7.96 -15.44 -5.45
N GLY A 79 9.03 -15.76 -4.74
CA GLY A 79 10.23 -14.91 -4.70
C GLY A 79 10.93 -14.98 -6.06
N VAL A 80 11.07 -13.84 -6.70
CA VAL A 80 11.67 -13.69 -8.02
C VAL A 80 12.96 -12.90 -7.86
N GLU A 81 14.10 -13.59 -7.88
CA GLU A 81 15.42 -12.99 -7.66
C GLU A 81 16.21 -12.94 -8.97
N PRO A 82 16.33 -11.74 -9.58
CA PRO A 82 17.13 -11.60 -10.80
C PRO A 82 18.60 -11.85 -10.49
N GLN A 83 19.29 -12.53 -11.41
CA GLN A 83 20.68 -12.85 -11.22
C GLN A 83 21.57 -11.78 -11.86
N ALA A 84 22.72 -11.49 -11.27
CA ALA A 84 23.69 -10.51 -11.78
C ALA A 84 24.23 -10.83 -13.17
N SER A 85 24.04 -12.06 -13.66
CA SER A 85 24.35 -12.48 -15.04
C SER A 85 23.29 -12.07 -16.07
N ALA A 86 22.23 -11.34 -15.66
CA ALA A 86 21.24 -10.79 -16.55
C ALA A 86 21.90 -9.90 -17.62
N LYS A 87 21.44 -10.05 -18.86
CA LYS A 87 21.93 -9.29 -20.00
C LYS A 87 20.77 -8.51 -20.62
N LEU A 88 21.04 -7.27 -20.97
CA LEU A 88 20.12 -6.41 -21.71
C LEU A 88 20.91 -5.60 -22.73
N SER A 89 20.43 -5.51 -23.96
CA SER A 89 20.95 -4.56 -24.93
C SER A 89 19.83 -3.71 -25.50
N LEU A 90 20.13 -2.45 -25.77
CA LEU A 90 19.26 -1.48 -26.41
C LEU A 90 19.91 -1.05 -27.72
N GLY A 91 19.39 -1.53 -28.83
CA GLY A 91 20.06 -1.44 -30.12
C GLY A 91 21.39 -2.18 -30.12
N ASN A 92 22.48 -1.45 -30.43
CA ASN A 92 23.85 -1.97 -30.43
C ASN A 92 24.61 -1.75 -29.10
N SER A 93 23.95 -1.24 -28.09
CA SER A 93 24.57 -0.95 -26.79
C SER A 93 24.23 -2.05 -25.78
N ASP A 94 25.24 -2.78 -25.34
CA ASP A 94 25.11 -3.69 -24.20
C ASP A 94 25.10 -2.89 -22.91
N LEU A 95 24.18 -3.22 -22.01
CA LEU A 95 23.97 -2.56 -20.72
C LEU A 95 24.50 -3.44 -19.59
N THR A 96 25.10 -2.81 -18.59
CA THR A 96 25.69 -3.46 -17.42
C THR A 96 24.67 -3.54 -16.27
N TRP A 97 24.45 -4.75 -15.74
CA TRP A 97 23.55 -4.97 -14.59
C TRP A 97 23.94 -4.09 -13.39
N ALA A 98 22.94 -3.53 -12.72
CA ALA A 98 23.04 -2.64 -11.56
C ALA A 98 23.77 -1.30 -11.79
N VAL A 99 24.44 -1.12 -12.93
CA VAL A 99 25.07 0.15 -13.34
C VAL A 99 24.15 0.89 -14.30
N ASP A 100 23.79 0.24 -15.40
CA ASP A 100 23.02 0.81 -16.49
C ASP A 100 21.55 0.41 -16.46
N PHE A 101 21.23 -0.77 -15.92
CA PHE A 101 19.86 -1.26 -15.79
C PHE A 101 19.67 -2.17 -14.60
N VAL A 102 18.44 -2.25 -14.14
CA VAL A 102 17.90 -3.26 -13.22
C VAL A 102 16.49 -3.64 -13.64
N GLY A 103 16.03 -4.82 -13.23
CA GLY A 103 14.66 -5.23 -13.53
C GLY A 103 14.45 -6.71 -13.26
N ASN A 104 13.22 -7.14 -13.47
CA ASN A 104 12.74 -8.46 -13.12
C ASN A 104 11.85 -9.04 -14.25
N THR A 105 11.71 -10.35 -14.27
CA THR A 105 10.63 -10.96 -15.06
C THR A 105 9.34 -10.99 -14.26
N MET A 106 8.25 -10.61 -14.89
CA MET A 106 6.90 -10.76 -14.33
C MET A 106 6.27 -12.12 -14.69
N GLN A 107 6.93 -12.93 -15.53
CA GLN A 107 6.43 -14.25 -15.95
C GLN A 107 6.69 -15.37 -14.95
N GLN A 108 7.44 -15.11 -13.88
CA GLN A 108 7.83 -16.09 -12.86
C GLN A 108 8.49 -17.33 -13.48
N LYS A 109 9.42 -17.12 -14.41
CA LYS A 109 10.22 -18.16 -15.08
C LYS A 109 11.67 -18.08 -14.64
N SER A 110 12.36 -19.22 -14.56
CA SER A 110 13.78 -19.26 -14.22
C SER A 110 14.68 -18.62 -15.28
N LEU A 111 14.18 -18.51 -16.50
CA LEU A 111 14.81 -17.79 -17.60
C LEU A 111 13.72 -17.07 -18.40
N ALA A 112 13.85 -15.76 -18.53
CA ALA A 112 13.04 -14.98 -19.44
C ALA A 112 13.93 -14.43 -20.55
N GLU A 113 13.44 -14.50 -21.79
CA GLU A 113 14.11 -14.00 -22.97
C GLU A 113 13.19 -13.06 -23.72
N LEU A 114 13.76 -12.02 -24.29
CA LEU A 114 13.06 -11.11 -25.19
C LEU A 114 13.96 -10.64 -26.31
N ALA A 115 13.37 -10.43 -27.48
CA ALA A 115 13.97 -9.75 -28.62
C ALA A 115 12.83 -9.07 -29.39
N ALA A 116 12.66 -7.75 -29.21
CA ALA A 116 11.53 -7.04 -29.76
C ALA A 116 11.87 -5.57 -30.05
N GLU A 117 11.12 -4.97 -30.98
CA GLU A 117 11.25 -3.55 -31.32
C GLU A 117 10.85 -2.67 -30.11
N ALA A 118 11.59 -1.58 -29.93
CA ALA A 118 11.33 -0.57 -28.92
C ALA A 118 10.41 0.55 -29.43
N VAL A 119 9.41 0.90 -28.65
CA VAL A 119 8.48 2.01 -28.91
C VAL A 119 8.48 2.95 -27.72
N PHE A 120 8.78 4.23 -27.94
CA PHE A 120 8.63 5.26 -26.91
C PHE A 120 7.18 5.70 -26.82
N VAL A 121 6.61 5.58 -25.62
CA VAL A 121 5.20 5.86 -25.33
C VAL A 121 5.04 6.95 -24.26
N GLY A 122 5.91 7.95 -24.27
CA GLY A 122 5.82 9.10 -23.36
C GLY A 122 5.80 8.70 -21.89
N HIS A 123 4.71 8.99 -21.20
CA HIS A 123 4.44 8.52 -19.83
C HIS A 123 3.74 7.16 -19.79
N GLY A 124 3.31 6.61 -20.91
CA GLY A 124 2.59 5.33 -20.99
C GLY A 124 1.22 5.38 -20.30
N ILE A 125 0.49 6.47 -20.43
CA ILE A 125 -0.78 6.71 -19.77
C ILE A 125 -1.95 6.58 -20.75
N THR A 126 -3.03 5.96 -20.27
CA THR A 126 -4.35 5.98 -20.89
C THR A 126 -5.36 6.48 -19.86
N ALA A 127 -5.74 7.73 -19.99
CA ALA A 127 -6.64 8.44 -19.06
C ALA A 127 -7.71 9.21 -19.86
N PRO A 128 -8.77 8.53 -20.32
CA PRO A 128 -9.79 9.11 -21.19
C PRO A 128 -10.54 10.27 -20.53
N GLU A 129 -10.67 10.28 -19.21
CA GLU A 129 -11.28 11.37 -18.43
C GLU A 129 -10.49 12.69 -18.54
N PHE A 130 -9.17 12.62 -18.80
CA PHE A 130 -8.32 13.80 -19.07
C PHE A 130 -8.10 14.03 -20.57
N GLY A 131 -8.70 13.19 -21.43
CA GLY A 131 -8.46 13.22 -22.88
C GLY A 131 -7.00 12.91 -23.22
N TRP A 132 -6.37 11.97 -22.47
CA TRP A 132 -4.97 11.59 -22.61
C TRP A 132 -4.84 10.12 -22.99
N ASP A 133 -4.09 9.82 -24.06
CA ASP A 133 -3.75 8.47 -24.48
C ASP A 133 -2.39 8.46 -25.19
N ASP A 134 -1.34 8.08 -24.46
CA ASP A 134 0.02 7.97 -24.96
C ASP A 134 0.21 6.82 -25.96
N TYR A 135 -0.74 5.88 -26.00
CA TYR A 135 -0.71 4.74 -26.93
C TYR A 135 -1.56 4.96 -28.19
N ALA A 136 -2.16 6.15 -28.34
CA ALA A 136 -3.04 6.41 -29.47
C ALA A 136 -2.34 6.20 -30.83
N GLY A 137 -2.93 5.33 -31.67
CA GLY A 137 -2.46 5.06 -33.02
C GLY A 137 -1.25 4.12 -33.12
N VAL A 138 -0.82 3.47 -32.02
CA VAL A 138 0.27 2.49 -32.05
C VAL A 138 -0.18 1.15 -31.45
N ASP A 139 0.17 0.06 -32.12
CA ASP A 139 0.07 -1.28 -31.55
C ASP A 139 1.42 -1.67 -30.92
N VAL A 140 1.41 -1.90 -29.61
CA VAL A 140 2.59 -2.31 -28.84
C VAL A 140 2.60 -3.80 -28.50
N LYS A 141 1.65 -4.56 -29.02
CA LYS A 141 1.61 -6.02 -28.83
C LYS A 141 2.88 -6.67 -29.35
N GLY A 142 3.54 -7.44 -28.50
CA GLY A 142 4.80 -8.11 -28.85
C GLY A 142 6.01 -7.17 -28.91
N LYS A 143 5.89 -5.90 -28.52
CA LYS A 143 6.98 -4.91 -28.50
C LYS A 143 7.46 -4.61 -27.10
N VAL A 144 8.58 -3.92 -26.96
CA VAL A 144 9.06 -3.34 -25.71
C VAL A 144 8.66 -1.87 -25.67
N VAL A 145 7.88 -1.48 -24.67
CA VAL A 145 7.59 -0.07 -24.45
C VAL A 145 8.70 0.59 -23.63
N VAL A 146 9.06 1.80 -24.02
CA VAL A 146 10.04 2.65 -23.32
C VAL A 146 9.32 3.94 -22.92
N LEU A 147 9.43 4.33 -21.66
CA LEU A 147 8.61 5.40 -21.13
C LEU A 147 9.25 6.08 -19.90
N PHE A 148 8.68 7.20 -19.47
CA PHE A 148 8.98 7.83 -18.18
C PHE A 148 7.95 7.43 -17.13
N THR A 149 8.38 7.36 -15.87
CA THR A 149 7.46 7.39 -14.74
C THR A 149 6.95 8.81 -14.52
N ASN A 150 6.05 8.99 -13.54
CA ASN A 150 5.32 10.23 -13.32
C ASN A 150 4.27 10.48 -14.43
N GLU A 151 3.70 11.66 -14.46
CA GLU A 151 2.60 12.07 -15.33
C GLU A 151 2.82 13.52 -15.80
N PRO A 152 2.09 14.00 -16.81
CA PRO A 152 2.24 15.35 -17.29
C PRO A 152 2.03 16.38 -16.17
N PRO A 153 2.99 17.29 -15.93
CA PRO A 153 2.90 18.27 -14.85
C PRO A 153 1.76 19.26 -15.08
N SER A 154 1.03 19.59 -14.02
CA SER A 154 -0.06 20.57 -14.06
C SER A 154 -0.21 21.27 -12.71
N ASP A 155 -0.67 22.53 -12.73
CA ASP A 155 -1.16 23.24 -11.54
C ASP A 155 -2.70 23.16 -11.43
N ASP A 156 -3.39 22.69 -12.46
CA ASP A 156 -4.85 22.50 -12.44
C ASP A 156 -5.22 21.18 -11.76
N ALA A 157 -5.81 21.26 -10.58
CA ALA A 157 -6.27 20.09 -9.82
C ALA A 157 -7.29 19.20 -10.57
N LYS A 158 -7.88 19.69 -11.67
CA LYS A 158 -8.79 18.91 -12.53
C LYS A 158 -8.06 18.13 -13.61
N PHE A 159 -6.76 18.29 -13.77
CA PHE A 159 -5.93 17.60 -14.75
C PHE A 159 -4.83 16.83 -14.02
N PHE A 160 -4.90 15.52 -13.99
CA PHE A 160 -4.02 14.60 -13.23
C PHE A 160 -3.82 15.01 -11.75
N GLY A 161 -4.88 15.57 -11.11
CA GLY A 161 -4.77 16.00 -9.71
C GLY A 161 -3.91 17.24 -9.45
N GLY A 162 -3.43 17.92 -10.49
CA GLY A 162 -2.56 19.08 -10.37
C GLY A 162 -1.18 18.72 -9.83
N LYS A 163 -0.83 19.28 -8.68
CA LYS A 163 0.44 18.93 -8.00
C LYS A 163 0.43 17.56 -7.32
N ALA A 164 -0.75 17.01 -7.03
CA ALA A 164 -0.86 15.70 -6.42
C ALA A 164 -0.61 14.60 -7.46
N LEU A 165 0.26 13.66 -7.13
CA LEU A 165 0.47 12.50 -8.00
C LEU A 165 -0.79 11.63 -8.03
N THR A 166 -1.23 11.23 -9.24
CA THR A 166 -2.29 10.21 -9.42
C THR A 166 -1.70 8.81 -9.58
N TYR A 167 -2.56 7.79 -9.66
CA TYR A 167 -2.07 6.43 -9.93
C TYR A 167 -1.38 6.33 -11.28
N TYR A 168 -1.79 7.12 -12.27
CA TYR A 168 -1.15 7.17 -13.59
C TYR A 168 0.35 7.48 -13.52
N GLY A 169 0.78 8.29 -12.57
CA GLY A 169 2.19 8.64 -12.37
C GLY A 169 3.04 7.53 -11.76
N ARG A 170 2.43 6.51 -11.13
CA ARG A 170 3.16 5.44 -10.46
C ARG A 170 3.82 4.48 -11.45
N TRP A 171 5.03 4.03 -11.13
CA TRP A 171 5.77 3.04 -11.94
C TRP A 171 5.02 1.70 -12.07
N THR A 172 4.25 1.31 -11.05
CA THR A 172 3.39 0.12 -11.08
C THR A 172 2.36 0.20 -12.20
N TYR A 173 1.67 1.35 -12.35
CA TYR A 173 0.73 1.56 -13.44
C TYR A 173 1.39 1.36 -14.81
N LYS A 174 2.63 1.82 -14.98
CA LYS A 174 3.36 1.72 -16.26
C LYS A 174 3.51 0.26 -16.71
N TYR A 175 3.92 -0.60 -15.81
CA TYR A 175 4.05 -2.03 -16.10
C TYR A 175 2.70 -2.70 -16.33
N GLU A 176 1.69 -2.36 -15.54
CA GLU A 176 0.34 -2.90 -15.70
C GLU A 176 -0.28 -2.50 -17.04
N GLU A 177 -0.17 -1.24 -17.43
CA GLU A 177 -0.72 -0.77 -18.71
C GLU A 177 0.01 -1.39 -19.91
N ALA A 178 1.34 -1.47 -19.85
CA ALA A 178 2.13 -2.16 -20.85
C ALA A 178 1.70 -3.64 -21.01
N ALA A 179 1.53 -4.36 -19.90
CA ALA A 179 1.07 -5.74 -19.90
C ALA A 179 -0.36 -5.88 -20.45
N ARG A 180 -1.29 -5.02 -20.08
CA ARG A 180 -2.68 -4.98 -20.59
C ARG A 180 -2.73 -4.80 -22.10
N ARG A 181 -1.78 -4.04 -22.67
CA ARG A 181 -1.66 -3.81 -24.11
C ARG A 181 -0.86 -4.88 -24.84
N GLY A 182 -0.44 -5.94 -24.12
CA GLY A 182 0.26 -7.08 -24.71
C GLY A 182 1.73 -6.80 -25.07
N ALA A 183 2.35 -5.77 -24.52
CA ALA A 183 3.79 -5.58 -24.62
C ALA A 183 4.53 -6.78 -24.00
N VAL A 184 5.71 -7.12 -24.52
CA VAL A 184 6.55 -8.20 -23.97
C VAL A 184 7.56 -7.68 -22.96
N GLY A 185 7.84 -6.37 -22.97
CA GLY A 185 8.71 -5.71 -22.00
C GLY A 185 8.35 -4.25 -21.79
N CYS A 186 8.77 -3.72 -20.65
CA CYS A 186 8.61 -2.31 -20.33
C CYS A 186 9.88 -1.79 -19.64
N LEU A 187 10.46 -0.72 -20.20
CA LEU A 187 11.66 -0.06 -19.71
C LEU A 187 11.31 1.37 -19.27
N ILE A 188 11.49 1.66 -17.98
CA ILE A 188 11.36 3.02 -17.46
C ILE A 188 12.70 3.74 -17.59
N LEU A 189 12.71 4.88 -18.27
CA LEU A 189 13.86 5.76 -18.35
C LEU A 189 13.99 6.53 -17.03
N HIS A 190 15.05 6.26 -16.28
CA HIS A 190 15.26 6.90 -15.00
C HIS A 190 15.79 8.32 -15.17
N THR A 191 15.06 9.28 -14.60
CA THR A 191 15.56 10.62 -14.28
C THR A 191 15.13 10.96 -12.84
N SER A 192 15.98 11.63 -12.08
CA SER A 192 15.61 12.01 -10.70
C SER A 192 14.35 12.87 -10.63
N PRO A 193 14.11 13.83 -11.54
CA PRO A 193 12.88 14.61 -11.53
C PRO A 193 11.60 13.77 -11.74
N THR A 194 11.62 12.77 -12.63
CA THR A 194 10.42 11.96 -12.89
C THR A 194 10.23 10.86 -11.86
N ALA A 195 11.30 10.30 -11.32
CA ALA A 195 11.23 9.24 -10.31
C ALA A 195 10.99 9.78 -8.89
N GLY A 196 11.44 11.00 -8.60
CA GLY A 196 11.41 11.58 -7.25
C GLY A 196 12.59 11.12 -6.35
N TYR A 197 13.50 10.28 -6.89
CA TYR A 197 14.68 9.75 -6.18
C TYR A 197 15.82 9.42 -7.16
N GLY A 198 17.03 9.24 -6.61
CA GLY A 198 18.23 8.92 -7.39
C GLY A 198 18.28 7.46 -7.85
N TRP A 199 19.20 7.17 -8.78
CA TRP A 199 19.41 5.81 -9.33
C TRP A 199 19.73 4.76 -8.26
N GLU A 200 20.42 5.14 -7.18
CA GLU A 200 20.78 4.25 -6.08
C GLU A 200 19.56 3.59 -5.44
N VAL A 201 18.48 4.32 -5.28
CA VAL A 201 17.21 3.79 -4.72
C VAL A 201 16.62 2.73 -5.65
N VAL A 202 16.61 2.98 -6.96
CA VAL A 202 16.12 2.01 -7.96
C VAL A 202 17.00 0.76 -7.95
N ARG A 203 18.32 0.95 -7.99
CA ARG A 203 19.30 -0.13 -8.01
C ARG A 203 19.18 -1.07 -6.80
N SER A 204 19.05 -0.51 -5.59
CA SER A 204 18.93 -1.30 -4.36
C SER A 204 17.58 -1.99 -4.24
N SER A 205 16.50 -1.38 -4.71
CA SER A 205 15.15 -1.94 -4.63
C SER A 205 14.91 -3.06 -5.63
N TRP A 206 15.44 -2.96 -6.86
CA TRP A 206 15.19 -3.91 -7.94
C TRP A 206 16.28 -4.97 -8.11
N GLY A 207 17.38 -4.86 -7.39
CA GLY A 207 18.50 -5.80 -7.42
C GLY A 207 18.38 -6.99 -6.47
N LYS A 208 17.24 -7.15 -5.77
CA LYS A 208 17.00 -8.19 -4.76
C LYS A 208 15.79 -9.06 -5.09
N GLU A 209 15.53 -10.08 -4.29
CA GLU A 209 14.32 -10.91 -4.40
C GLU A 209 13.07 -10.03 -4.25
N ASP A 210 12.13 -10.17 -5.21
CA ASP A 210 10.81 -9.54 -5.20
C ASP A 210 9.74 -10.62 -4.97
N PRO A 211 9.06 -10.67 -3.83
CA PRO A 211 7.90 -11.51 -3.60
C PRO A 211 6.71 -11.05 -4.46
N GLN A 212 6.34 -11.86 -5.43
CA GLN A 212 5.20 -11.62 -6.33
C GLN A 212 4.07 -12.59 -6.02
N VAL A 213 2.82 -12.15 -6.14
CA VAL A 213 1.68 -13.06 -6.09
C VAL A 213 1.83 -14.09 -7.20
N LYS A 214 1.69 -15.38 -6.85
CA LYS A 214 1.78 -16.47 -7.82
C LYS A 214 0.76 -16.27 -8.93
N LEU A 215 1.22 -16.26 -10.18
CA LEU A 215 0.37 -16.09 -11.34
C LEU A 215 -0.56 -17.29 -11.52
N ASP A 216 -1.81 -17.01 -11.85
CA ASP A 216 -2.72 -18.03 -12.35
C ASP A 216 -2.32 -18.48 -13.76
N ALA A 217 -2.67 -19.71 -14.13
CA ALA A 217 -2.34 -20.24 -15.44
C ALA A 217 -2.96 -19.38 -16.58
N GLY A 218 -2.16 -19.02 -17.56
CA GLY A 218 -2.60 -18.26 -18.75
C GLY A 218 -2.61 -16.75 -18.59
N VAL A 219 -2.22 -16.21 -17.43
CA VAL A 219 -2.06 -14.75 -17.26
C VAL A 219 -0.89 -14.25 -18.10
N SER A 220 -1.15 -13.25 -18.96
CA SER A 220 -0.11 -12.57 -19.72
C SER A 220 0.69 -11.64 -18.80
N ALA A 221 2.01 -11.76 -18.80
CA ALA A 221 2.90 -10.95 -18.01
C ALA A 221 4.15 -10.56 -18.82
N LEU A 222 4.76 -9.43 -18.47
CA LEU A 222 5.96 -8.94 -19.12
C LEU A 222 7.12 -9.92 -18.93
N ALA A 223 7.83 -10.24 -20.00
CA ALA A 223 9.10 -10.98 -19.92
C ALA A 223 10.15 -10.18 -19.16
N PHE A 224 10.11 -8.87 -19.30
CA PHE A 224 10.98 -7.95 -18.56
C PHE A 224 10.27 -6.65 -18.19
N ALA A 225 10.32 -6.31 -16.91
CA ALA A 225 9.94 -5.01 -16.35
C ALA A 225 11.17 -4.42 -15.65
N GLY A 226 11.62 -3.24 -16.06
CA GLY A 226 12.87 -2.71 -15.52
C GLY A 226 13.09 -1.24 -15.79
N TRP A 227 14.21 -0.76 -15.25
CA TRP A 227 14.65 0.62 -15.33
C TRP A 227 15.99 0.69 -16.06
N VAL A 228 16.19 1.76 -16.80
CA VAL A 228 17.46 2.08 -17.47
C VAL A 228 17.94 3.44 -16.97
N ALA A 229 19.21 3.48 -16.54
CA ALA A 229 19.85 4.71 -16.07
C ALA A 229 19.97 5.74 -17.19
N ARG A 230 19.82 7.03 -16.87
CA ARG A 230 19.80 8.15 -17.83
C ARG A 230 20.94 8.07 -18.84
N GLY A 231 22.18 8.04 -18.38
CA GLY A 231 23.35 8.07 -19.29
C GLY A 231 23.43 6.89 -20.23
N ALA A 232 23.04 5.68 -19.77
CA ALA A 232 22.98 4.49 -20.59
C ALA A 232 21.88 4.60 -21.68
N ALA A 233 20.70 5.10 -21.28
CA ALA A 233 19.58 5.32 -22.20
C ALA A 233 19.93 6.36 -23.28
N GLU A 234 20.47 7.51 -22.89
CA GLU A 234 20.88 8.58 -23.83
C GLU A 234 21.93 8.08 -24.83
N LYS A 235 22.94 7.36 -24.34
CA LYS A 235 23.99 6.76 -25.18
C LYS A 235 23.42 5.74 -26.16
N ALA A 236 22.54 4.84 -25.68
CA ALA A 236 21.99 3.75 -26.51
C ALA A 236 21.01 4.26 -27.56
N MET A 237 20.20 5.25 -27.23
CA MET A 237 19.17 5.81 -28.11
C MET A 237 19.70 6.95 -28.99
N GLY A 238 20.85 7.54 -28.66
CA GLY A 238 21.34 8.76 -29.35
C GLY A 238 20.37 9.94 -29.21
N LYS A 239 19.64 10.01 -28.08
CA LYS A 239 18.59 11.03 -27.81
C LYS A 239 18.78 11.64 -26.44
N ASN A 240 18.49 12.93 -26.33
CA ASN A 240 18.48 13.63 -25.04
C ASN A 240 17.16 13.32 -24.30
N LEU A 241 17.24 12.88 -23.03
CA LEU A 241 16.04 12.52 -22.26
C LEU A 241 15.19 13.72 -21.85
N ASP A 242 15.77 14.92 -21.69
CA ASP A 242 14.98 16.11 -21.36
C ASP A 242 14.12 16.55 -22.56
N GLU A 243 14.64 16.41 -23.78
CA GLU A 243 13.87 16.66 -25.01
C GLU A 243 12.73 15.64 -25.18
N LEU A 244 12.99 14.35 -24.91
CA LEU A 244 11.96 13.32 -24.94
C LEU A 244 10.89 13.54 -23.86
N LEU A 245 11.29 13.96 -22.66
CA LEU A 245 10.37 14.27 -21.58
C LEU A 245 9.51 15.49 -21.92
N ALA A 246 10.10 16.55 -22.50
CA ALA A 246 9.35 17.72 -22.96
C ALA A 246 8.28 17.34 -24.01
N GLN A 247 8.61 16.42 -24.93
CA GLN A 247 7.65 15.87 -25.89
C GLN A 247 6.55 15.08 -25.18
N ALA A 248 6.91 14.18 -24.24
CA ALA A 248 5.96 13.37 -23.47
C ALA A 248 4.98 14.23 -22.65
N ASN A 249 5.39 15.40 -22.16
CA ASN A 249 4.56 16.34 -21.42
C ASN A 249 3.58 17.13 -22.32
N THR A 250 3.69 17.00 -23.64
CA THR A 250 2.88 17.80 -24.56
C THR A 250 1.53 17.13 -24.82
N LYS A 251 0.43 17.86 -24.64
CA LYS A 251 -0.90 17.37 -24.97
C LYS A 251 -0.97 16.99 -26.46
N GLY A 252 -1.44 15.78 -26.73
CA GLY A 252 -1.47 15.24 -28.10
C GLY A 252 -0.15 14.57 -28.52
N PHE A 253 0.73 14.25 -27.57
CA PHE A 253 1.88 13.39 -27.80
C PHE A 253 1.47 12.16 -28.62
N ARG A 254 2.36 11.68 -29.47
CA ARG A 254 2.17 10.45 -30.25
C ARG A 254 3.34 9.52 -30.00
N ALA A 255 3.04 8.27 -29.69
CA ALA A 255 4.03 7.23 -29.55
C ALA A 255 4.88 7.10 -30.83
N MET A 256 6.17 6.84 -30.66
CA MET A 256 7.10 6.75 -31.79
C MET A 256 7.97 5.49 -31.71
N PRO A 257 8.14 4.74 -32.81
CA PRO A 257 9.17 3.71 -32.91
C PRO A 257 10.55 4.32 -32.68
N LEU A 258 11.38 3.66 -31.87
CA LEU A 258 12.75 4.12 -31.63
C LEU A 258 13.75 3.66 -32.72
N GLY A 259 13.34 2.75 -33.60
CA GLY A 259 14.23 2.14 -34.59
C GLY A 259 15.29 1.21 -33.98
N LEU A 260 15.04 0.74 -32.76
CA LEU A 260 15.94 -0.08 -31.97
C LEU A 260 15.26 -1.40 -31.59
N THR A 261 16.06 -2.46 -31.48
CA THR A 261 15.63 -3.73 -30.90
C THR A 261 16.16 -3.83 -29.45
N VAL A 262 15.31 -4.18 -28.51
CA VAL A 262 15.72 -4.59 -27.17
C VAL A 262 15.89 -6.10 -27.17
N LYS A 263 17.06 -6.56 -26.72
CA LYS A 263 17.32 -7.99 -26.49
C LYS A 263 17.68 -8.19 -25.03
N GLY A 264 17.13 -9.21 -24.39
CA GLY A 264 17.39 -9.51 -23.00
C GLY A 264 17.38 -11.00 -22.71
N THR A 265 18.22 -11.40 -21.77
CA THR A 265 18.26 -12.74 -21.18
C THR A 265 18.34 -12.54 -19.67
N ILE A 266 17.31 -12.93 -18.95
CA ILE A 266 17.11 -12.63 -17.53
C ILE A 266 17.04 -13.95 -16.77
N PRO A 267 18.19 -14.50 -16.34
CA PRO A 267 18.23 -15.64 -15.43
C PRO A 267 17.66 -15.22 -14.08
N THR A 268 16.80 -16.05 -13.51
CA THR A 268 16.06 -15.73 -12.31
C THR A 268 15.98 -16.94 -11.39
N LYS A 269 16.32 -16.76 -10.11
CA LYS A 269 16.08 -17.76 -9.10
C LYS A 269 14.63 -17.60 -8.61
N LEU A 270 13.89 -18.70 -8.58
CA LEU A 270 12.53 -18.74 -8.11
C LEU A 270 12.45 -19.51 -6.81
N ARG A 271 11.72 -18.96 -5.85
CA ARG A 271 11.48 -19.57 -4.55
C ARG A 271 9.99 -19.48 -4.21
N PRO A 272 9.30 -20.60 -3.92
CA PRO A 272 7.95 -20.54 -3.40
C PRO A 272 7.98 -19.91 -1.99
N ILE A 273 7.12 -18.94 -1.75
CA ILE A 273 6.95 -18.28 -0.46
C ILE A 273 5.52 -18.52 0.00
N ARG A 274 5.37 -19.05 1.20
CA ARG A 274 4.07 -19.18 1.86
C ARG A 274 3.89 -18.04 2.82
N ALA A 275 2.83 -17.27 2.64
CA ALA A 275 2.44 -16.19 3.52
C ALA A 275 0.93 -16.24 3.74
N ALA A 276 0.44 -15.45 4.67
CA ALA A 276 -1.00 -15.33 4.91
C ALA A 276 -1.35 -13.91 5.39
N ASN A 277 -2.48 -13.40 4.92
CA ASN A 277 -3.19 -12.37 5.64
C ASN A 277 -3.82 -13.01 6.88
N VAL A 278 -3.89 -12.27 7.99
CA VAL A 278 -4.62 -12.68 9.19
C VAL A 278 -5.93 -11.92 9.23
N ALA A 279 -7.05 -12.63 9.18
CA ALA A 279 -8.37 -12.04 9.07
C ALA A 279 -9.32 -12.55 10.14
N GLY A 280 -9.94 -11.63 10.87
CA GLY A 280 -11.01 -11.90 11.81
C GLY A 280 -12.26 -11.09 11.48
N ILE A 281 -13.43 -11.59 11.86
CA ILE A 281 -14.72 -10.92 11.61
C ILE A 281 -15.56 -10.88 12.89
N VAL A 282 -16.21 -9.73 13.11
CA VAL A 282 -17.32 -9.60 14.05
C VAL A 282 -18.60 -9.37 13.23
N ARG A 283 -19.52 -10.34 13.29
CA ARG A 283 -20.77 -10.29 12.54
C ARG A 283 -21.68 -9.16 13.03
N GLY A 284 -22.29 -8.47 12.07
CA GLY A 284 -23.29 -7.45 12.36
C GLY A 284 -24.60 -8.02 12.90
N SER A 285 -25.44 -7.16 13.47
CA SER A 285 -26.70 -7.53 14.11
C SER A 285 -27.91 -7.49 13.16
N ASP A 286 -27.82 -6.78 12.04
CA ASP A 286 -28.92 -6.65 11.08
C ASP A 286 -28.89 -7.83 10.08
N PRO A 287 -30.04 -8.49 9.81
CA PRO A 287 -30.09 -9.67 8.93
C PRO A 287 -29.55 -9.42 7.50
N GLU A 288 -29.75 -8.22 6.95
CA GLU A 288 -29.31 -7.89 5.60
C GLU A 288 -27.98 -7.13 5.61
N LEU A 289 -27.82 -6.13 6.49
CA LEU A 289 -26.61 -5.32 6.52
C LEU A 289 -25.41 -6.09 7.06
N SER A 290 -25.59 -7.16 7.84
CA SER A 290 -24.50 -8.01 8.30
C SER A 290 -23.75 -8.73 7.18
N LYS A 291 -24.34 -8.80 5.98
CA LYS A 291 -23.70 -9.29 4.74
C LYS A 291 -22.76 -8.25 4.11
N GLN A 292 -22.75 -7.03 4.65
CA GLN A 292 -21.86 -5.93 4.29
C GLN A 292 -20.84 -5.71 5.41
N ALA A 293 -19.69 -5.10 5.09
CA ALA A 293 -18.65 -4.87 6.07
C ALA A 293 -18.00 -3.50 6.00
N VAL A 294 -17.42 -3.08 7.12
CA VAL A 294 -16.28 -2.18 7.18
C VAL A 294 -15.01 -3.01 7.43
N VAL A 295 -13.88 -2.60 6.86
CA VAL A 295 -12.59 -3.29 7.02
C VAL A 295 -11.61 -2.35 7.69
N PHE A 296 -10.93 -2.83 8.71
CA PHE A 296 -9.76 -2.19 9.30
C PHE A 296 -8.54 -2.98 8.89
N SER A 297 -7.48 -2.31 8.42
CA SER A 297 -6.27 -2.97 7.93
C SER A 297 -5.01 -2.36 8.51
N ALA A 298 -3.96 -3.19 8.58
CA ALA A 298 -2.58 -2.84 8.84
C ALA A 298 -1.70 -3.95 8.25
N HIS A 299 -0.48 -3.69 7.81
CA HIS A 299 0.41 -4.77 7.42
C HIS A 299 1.21 -5.28 8.62
N TRP A 300 1.48 -6.59 8.62
CA TRP A 300 2.19 -7.24 9.71
C TRP A 300 3.66 -7.51 9.39
N ASP A 301 4.02 -7.58 8.12
CA ASP A 301 5.37 -7.87 7.66
C ASP A 301 6.29 -6.67 7.80
N HIS A 302 7.59 -6.97 7.83
CA HIS A 302 8.65 -5.99 7.64
C HIS A 302 9.84 -6.68 6.94
N LEU A 303 11.01 -6.07 6.92
CA LEU A 303 12.11 -6.46 6.04
C LEU A 303 12.85 -7.72 6.46
N GLY A 304 12.61 -8.24 7.66
CA GLY A 304 13.25 -9.45 8.15
C GLY A 304 14.69 -9.20 8.63
N ILE A 305 15.60 -10.16 8.34
CA ILE A 305 17.02 -10.07 8.67
C ILE A 305 17.79 -9.65 7.42
N GLY A 306 18.49 -8.53 7.50
CA GLY A 306 19.33 -8.02 6.43
C GLY A 306 20.64 -8.81 6.25
N ALA A 307 21.27 -8.62 5.10
CA ALA A 307 22.57 -9.22 4.78
C ALA A 307 23.78 -8.45 5.37
N GLU A 308 23.55 -7.39 6.09
CA GLU A 308 24.60 -6.51 6.61
C GLU A 308 25.44 -7.20 7.67
N LYS A 309 26.76 -7.08 7.53
CA LYS A 309 27.73 -7.58 8.53
C LYS A 309 27.91 -6.53 9.62
N GLY A 310 26.95 -6.39 10.51
CA GLY A 310 26.98 -5.49 11.64
C GLY A 310 26.55 -6.17 12.94
N SER A 311 26.57 -5.45 14.03
CA SER A 311 26.09 -5.93 15.34
C SER A 311 24.59 -6.12 15.38
N ASP A 312 23.84 -5.46 14.50
CA ASP A 312 22.41 -5.52 14.38
C ASP A 312 22.01 -5.64 12.90
N ALA A 313 21.35 -6.75 12.56
CA ALA A 313 20.88 -7.05 11.21
C ALA A 313 19.36 -7.26 11.18
N ILE A 314 18.64 -7.09 12.31
CA ILE A 314 17.22 -7.31 12.42
C ILE A 314 16.50 -5.99 12.15
N TYR A 315 15.63 -5.99 11.15
CA TYR A 315 14.77 -4.86 10.85
C TYR A 315 13.48 -5.00 11.65
N ASN A 316 13.48 -4.49 12.89
CA ASN A 316 12.37 -4.72 13.84
C ASN A 316 11.06 -4.10 13.40
N GLY A 317 11.07 -2.97 12.67
CA GLY A 317 9.87 -2.32 12.15
C GLY A 317 8.89 -1.95 13.25
N ALA A 318 9.37 -1.21 14.25
CA ALA A 318 8.53 -0.89 15.41
C ALA A 318 7.48 0.16 15.08
N VAL A 319 7.87 1.26 14.44
CA VAL A 319 6.94 2.25 13.87
C VAL A 319 6.26 1.68 12.64
N ASP A 320 7.03 1.02 11.77
CA ASP A 320 6.62 0.44 10.49
C ASP A 320 6.62 -1.10 10.55
N ASN A 321 5.52 -1.80 10.79
CA ASN A 321 4.20 -1.31 11.18
C ASN A 321 3.64 -2.10 12.38
N ALA A 322 4.51 -2.36 13.39
CA ALA A 322 4.02 -2.97 14.65
C ALA A 322 2.98 -2.06 15.32
N THR A 323 3.11 -0.72 15.15
CA THR A 323 2.18 0.27 15.69
C THR A 323 0.78 0.13 15.09
N GLY A 324 0.65 0.05 13.78
CA GLY A 324 -0.63 -0.17 13.11
C GLY A 324 -1.26 -1.51 13.48
N CYS A 325 -0.46 -2.58 13.59
CA CYS A 325 -0.94 -3.88 14.07
C CYS A 325 -1.46 -3.80 15.51
N GLY A 326 -0.77 -3.06 16.39
CA GLY A 326 -1.22 -2.84 17.77
C GLY A 326 -2.58 -2.11 17.83
N ILE A 327 -2.75 -1.08 17.00
CA ILE A 327 -4.02 -0.36 16.87
C ILE A 327 -5.11 -1.29 16.32
N LEU A 328 -4.81 -2.08 15.29
CA LEU A 328 -5.75 -3.03 14.68
C LEU A 328 -6.27 -4.05 15.69
N LEU A 329 -5.38 -4.65 16.50
CA LEU A 329 -5.76 -5.62 17.55
C LEU A 329 -6.65 -4.99 18.63
N GLU A 330 -6.32 -3.78 19.07
CA GLU A 330 -7.13 -3.07 20.05
C GLU A 330 -8.48 -2.61 19.48
N ALA A 331 -8.52 -2.18 18.21
CA ALA A 331 -9.75 -1.88 17.51
C ALA A 331 -10.66 -3.11 17.41
N ALA A 332 -10.09 -4.28 17.10
CA ALA A 332 -10.79 -5.55 17.03
C ALA A 332 -11.37 -5.95 18.39
N ARG A 333 -10.55 -5.89 19.45
CA ARG A 333 -10.96 -6.19 20.82
C ARG A 333 -12.07 -5.25 21.29
N ALA A 334 -11.92 -3.95 21.07
CA ALA A 334 -12.93 -2.96 21.46
C ALA A 334 -14.26 -3.18 20.71
N TRP A 335 -14.20 -3.61 19.45
CA TRP A 335 -15.39 -3.91 18.67
C TRP A 335 -16.12 -5.15 19.16
N ALA A 336 -15.39 -6.21 19.47
CA ALA A 336 -15.96 -7.45 20.02
C ALA A 336 -16.60 -7.24 21.41
N ALA A 337 -16.07 -6.30 22.19
CA ALA A 337 -16.57 -5.95 23.53
C ALA A 337 -17.82 -5.05 23.51
N LEU A 338 -18.30 -4.61 22.35
CA LEU A 338 -19.51 -3.79 22.24
C LEU A 338 -20.73 -4.56 22.74
N GLN A 339 -21.50 -3.97 23.64
CA GLN A 339 -22.75 -4.55 24.16
C GLN A 339 -23.82 -4.69 23.07
N GLN A 340 -23.85 -3.74 22.14
CA GLN A 340 -24.74 -3.76 20.99
C GLN A 340 -23.88 -3.84 19.73
N ARG A 341 -23.99 -4.96 19.02
CA ARG A 341 -23.30 -5.14 17.75
C ARG A 341 -23.82 -4.14 16.71
N PRO A 342 -22.95 -3.50 15.95
CA PRO A 342 -23.34 -2.66 14.81
C PRO A 342 -24.16 -3.45 13.79
N LYS A 343 -24.87 -2.75 12.92
CA LYS A 343 -25.70 -3.38 11.90
C LYS A 343 -24.88 -4.17 10.87
N ARG A 344 -23.78 -3.59 10.38
CA ARG A 344 -22.83 -4.25 9.46
C ARG A 344 -21.75 -5.00 10.23
N SER A 345 -21.18 -5.98 9.57
CA SER A 345 -19.99 -6.68 10.04
C SER A 345 -18.75 -5.80 10.02
N ALA A 346 -17.76 -6.14 10.84
CA ALA A 346 -16.43 -5.56 10.78
C ALA A 346 -15.40 -6.67 10.53
N ILE A 347 -14.47 -6.43 9.61
CA ILE A 347 -13.32 -7.29 9.34
C ILE A 347 -12.07 -6.58 9.85
N PHE A 348 -11.24 -7.30 10.60
CA PHE A 348 -9.93 -6.88 11.06
C PHE A 348 -8.90 -7.69 10.30
N LEU A 349 -8.10 -7.03 9.49
CA LEU A 349 -7.26 -7.64 8.47
C LEU A 349 -5.81 -7.17 8.64
N ALA A 350 -4.93 -8.07 9.09
CA ALA A 350 -3.50 -7.83 9.04
C ALA A 350 -2.95 -8.45 7.75
N VAL A 351 -2.49 -7.62 6.82
CA VAL A 351 -2.03 -8.07 5.49
C VAL A 351 -0.55 -8.39 5.47
N THR A 352 -0.14 -9.23 4.52
CA THR A 352 1.24 -9.66 4.29
C THR A 352 1.87 -8.96 3.10
N ALA A 353 3.21 -8.91 3.05
CA ALA A 353 3.99 -8.48 1.91
C ALA A 353 3.60 -7.08 1.38
N GLU A 354 3.30 -6.16 2.30
CA GLU A 354 3.12 -4.75 2.01
C GLU A 354 4.43 -4.16 1.48
N GLU A 355 5.53 -4.44 2.16
CA GLU A 355 6.91 -4.01 1.87
C GLU A 355 7.42 -4.48 0.49
N SER A 356 6.73 -5.45 -0.08
CA SER A 356 7.00 -5.99 -1.42
C SER A 356 6.02 -5.45 -2.48
N GLY A 357 5.27 -4.39 -2.15
CA GLY A 357 4.32 -3.72 -3.04
C GLY A 357 2.87 -4.18 -2.85
N LEU A 358 2.36 -4.15 -1.61
CA LEU A 358 0.95 -4.32 -1.24
C LEU A 358 0.36 -5.71 -1.56
N ARG A 359 1.20 -6.77 -1.66
CA ARG A 359 0.79 -8.06 -2.24
C ARG A 359 -0.39 -8.72 -1.51
N GLY A 360 -0.38 -8.66 -0.16
CA GLY A 360 -1.47 -9.22 0.65
C GLY A 360 -2.78 -8.46 0.49
N ALA A 361 -2.72 -7.14 0.44
CA ALA A 361 -3.88 -6.29 0.21
C ALA A 361 -4.44 -6.46 -1.22
N GLU A 362 -3.58 -6.55 -2.24
CA GLU A 362 -3.98 -6.85 -3.62
C GLU A 362 -4.64 -8.22 -3.75
N PHE A 363 -4.07 -9.23 -3.07
CA PHE A 363 -4.66 -10.57 -3.02
C PHE A 363 -6.03 -10.55 -2.35
N TYR A 364 -6.17 -9.85 -1.21
CA TYR A 364 -7.47 -9.69 -0.55
C TYR A 364 -8.48 -8.97 -1.45
N ALA A 365 -8.08 -7.90 -2.13
CA ALA A 365 -8.94 -7.16 -3.04
C ALA A 365 -9.43 -8.02 -4.22
N ALA A 366 -8.60 -8.96 -4.70
CA ALA A 366 -8.95 -9.91 -5.77
C ALA A 366 -9.80 -11.09 -5.26
N LYS A 367 -9.60 -11.53 -4.01
CA LYS A 367 -10.29 -12.67 -3.37
C LYS A 367 -10.84 -12.26 -1.99
N PRO A 368 -11.78 -11.30 -1.93
CA PRO A 368 -12.21 -10.74 -0.66
C PRO A 368 -13.14 -11.69 0.11
N ILE A 369 -13.05 -11.63 1.44
CA ILE A 369 -13.96 -12.37 2.36
C ILE A 369 -15.40 -11.87 2.20
N ILE A 370 -15.58 -10.56 2.05
CA ILE A 370 -16.84 -9.94 1.68
C ILE A 370 -16.58 -9.11 0.42
N ALA A 371 -17.37 -9.35 -0.63
CA ALA A 371 -17.22 -8.75 -1.94
C ALA A 371 -17.06 -7.21 -1.88
N ALA A 372 -16.25 -6.63 -2.76
CA ALA A 372 -15.97 -5.19 -2.80
C ALA A 372 -17.25 -4.33 -2.85
N GLY A 373 -18.27 -4.76 -3.59
CA GLY A 373 -19.58 -4.07 -3.64
C GLY A 373 -20.35 -4.09 -2.32
N LYS A 374 -20.03 -5.02 -1.42
CA LYS A 374 -20.60 -5.14 -0.08
C LYS A 374 -19.68 -4.60 1.02
N THR A 375 -18.48 -4.18 0.67
CA THR A 375 -17.54 -3.50 1.58
C THR A 375 -17.78 -1.99 1.49
N MET A 376 -18.12 -1.39 2.63
CA MET A 376 -18.51 0.02 2.67
C MET A 376 -17.33 0.95 2.92
N LEU A 377 -16.30 0.48 3.60
CA LEU A 377 -15.17 1.31 3.98
C LEU A 377 -13.96 0.42 4.28
N ASN A 378 -12.77 0.87 3.90
CA ASN A 378 -11.52 0.42 4.50
C ASN A 378 -10.87 1.60 5.24
N VAL A 379 -10.46 1.35 6.48
CA VAL A 379 -9.66 2.24 7.32
C VAL A 379 -8.32 1.58 7.56
N ASN A 380 -7.25 2.19 7.06
CA ASN A 380 -5.90 1.65 7.18
C ASN A 380 -5.10 2.36 8.27
N TYR A 381 -4.26 1.58 8.96
CA TYR A 381 -3.34 2.05 9.98
C TYR A 381 -1.92 1.66 9.60
N ASP A 382 -1.09 2.67 9.37
CA ASP A 382 0.27 2.48 8.90
C ASP A 382 1.19 3.57 9.43
N SER A 383 2.22 3.17 10.16
CA SER A 383 3.28 4.01 10.72
C SER A 383 2.80 5.14 11.66
N PHE A 384 2.83 4.88 12.97
CA PHE A 384 2.44 5.84 14.00
C PHE A 384 3.61 6.21 14.91
N TYR A 385 3.85 7.52 15.08
CA TYR A 385 4.97 8.04 15.85
C TYR A 385 4.63 8.13 17.35
N PRO A 386 5.43 7.51 18.23
CA PRO A 386 5.11 7.33 19.66
C PRO A 386 5.54 8.50 20.55
N PHE A 387 5.10 9.71 20.26
CA PHE A 387 5.51 10.91 20.96
C PHE A 387 4.34 11.67 21.64
N GLY A 388 3.22 10.98 21.87
CA GLY A 388 2.05 11.52 22.53
C GLY A 388 0.93 11.93 21.58
N ALA A 389 -0.14 12.53 22.15
CA ALA A 389 -1.32 12.93 21.43
C ALA A 389 -1.08 14.18 20.57
N VAL A 390 -1.82 14.28 19.45
CA VAL A 390 -1.75 15.38 18.50
C VAL A 390 -3.02 16.22 18.49
N LYS A 391 -2.93 17.42 17.90
CA LYS A 391 -4.06 18.36 17.73
C LYS A 391 -4.67 18.29 16.34
N ASP A 392 -4.05 17.52 15.45
CA ASP A 392 -4.40 17.44 14.04
C ASP A 392 -4.28 16.01 13.49
N VAL A 393 -4.94 15.77 12.39
CA VAL A 393 -4.98 14.47 11.70
C VAL A 393 -4.89 14.69 10.20
N VAL A 394 -4.18 13.81 9.51
CA VAL A 394 -4.15 13.73 8.05
C VAL A 394 -4.86 12.44 7.64
N VAL A 395 -5.94 12.55 6.87
CA VAL A 395 -6.75 11.39 6.47
C VAL A 395 -6.70 11.29 4.95
N ILE A 396 -5.60 10.71 4.46
CA ILE A 396 -5.25 10.71 3.04
C ILE A 396 -6.25 9.90 2.23
N GLY A 397 -7.01 10.57 1.35
CA GLY A 397 -8.01 9.98 0.45
C GLY A 397 -9.44 10.03 0.98
N ALA A 398 -9.68 10.37 2.24
CA ALA A 398 -11.04 10.45 2.78
C ALA A 398 -11.87 11.53 2.08
N GLU A 399 -11.26 12.67 1.75
CA GLU A 399 -11.87 13.81 1.06
C GLU A 399 -12.42 13.45 -0.33
N ARG A 400 -11.93 12.36 -0.91
CA ARG A 400 -12.34 11.80 -2.20
C ARG A 400 -13.61 10.96 -2.12
N THR A 401 -14.12 10.69 -0.91
CA THR A 401 -15.20 9.74 -0.65
C THR A 401 -16.46 10.42 -0.11
N SER A 402 -17.60 9.72 -0.20
CA SER A 402 -18.85 10.10 0.47
C SER A 402 -18.79 9.96 1.99
N VAL A 403 -17.71 9.38 2.54
CA VAL A 403 -17.49 9.20 3.98
C VAL A 403 -16.94 10.47 4.64
N TYR A 404 -16.40 11.41 3.86
CA TYR A 404 -15.71 12.59 4.38
C TYR A 404 -16.52 13.43 5.40
N PRO A 405 -17.85 13.65 5.25
CA PRO A 405 -18.62 14.33 6.29
C PRO A 405 -18.61 13.60 7.65
N THR A 406 -18.51 12.26 7.64
CA THR A 406 -18.35 11.47 8.88
C THR A 406 -16.96 11.68 9.49
N VAL A 407 -15.94 11.80 8.65
CA VAL A 407 -14.57 12.11 9.09
C VAL A 407 -14.52 13.50 9.75
N GLU A 408 -15.10 14.52 9.11
CA GLU A 408 -15.17 15.88 9.65
C GLU A 408 -15.92 15.94 11.01
N ALA A 409 -17.07 15.27 11.08
CA ALA A 409 -17.85 15.21 12.32
C ALA A 409 -17.08 14.50 13.45
N THR A 410 -16.35 13.44 13.11
CA THR A 410 -15.51 12.71 14.06
C THR A 410 -14.32 13.55 14.50
N ALA A 411 -13.62 14.23 13.60
CA ALA A 411 -12.51 15.12 13.91
C ALA A 411 -12.95 16.24 14.87
N LYS A 412 -14.10 16.85 14.61
CA LYS A 412 -14.69 17.84 15.51
C LYS A 412 -14.97 17.27 16.91
N ARG A 413 -15.51 16.04 17.01
CA ARG A 413 -15.78 15.36 18.29
C ARG A 413 -14.49 15.08 19.07
N PHE A 414 -13.39 14.77 18.37
CA PHE A 414 -12.08 14.51 18.97
C PHE A 414 -11.24 15.78 19.17
N ASN A 415 -11.78 16.96 18.84
CA ASN A 415 -11.07 18.23 18.85
C ASN A 415 -9.78 18.19 18.01
N LEU A 416 -9.85 17.54 16.85
CA LEU A 416 -8.77 17.43 15.89
C LEU A 416 -9.02 18.36 14.70
N LYS A 417 -7.98 19.03 14.24
CA LYS A 417 -7.97 19.73 12.95
C LYS A 417 -7.65 18.72 11.85
N ILE A 418 -8.40 18.71 10.76
CA ILE A 418 -8.01 17.94 9.57
C ILE A 418 -7.05 18.81 8.76
N LYS A 419 -5.88 18.25 8.44
CA LYS A 419 -4.91 18.85 7.52
C LYS A 419 -4.86 18.04 6.22
N ALA A 420 -4.55 18.74 5.12
CA ALA A 420 -4.25 18.09 3.86
C ALA A 420 -2.90 17.35 3.92
N ASP A 421 -2.68 16.42 2.99
CA ASP A 421 -1.35 15.83 2.78
C ASP A 421 -0.35 16.96 2.50
N PRO A 422 0.73 17.10 3.28
CA PRO A 422 1.74 18.14 3.06
C PRO A 422 2.59 17.90 1.80
N HIS A 423 2.62 16.65 1.30
CA HIS A 423 3.45 16.21 0.17
C HIS A 423 2.65 15.41 -0.86
N PRO A 424 1.57 15.98 -1.42
CA PRO A 424 0.69 15.25 -2.34
C PRO A 424 1.42 14.80 -3.62
N GLU A 425 2.50 15.49 -4.02
CA GLU A 425 3.37 15.13 -5.15
C GLU A 425 4.13 13.82 -4.94
N GLN A 426 4.25 13.34 -3.70
CA GLN A 426 4.90 12.07 -3.39
C GLN A 426 3.97 10.86 -3.54
N GLY A 427 2.65 11.10 -3.72
CA GLY A 427 1.66 10.06 -3.95
C GLY A 427 1.55 9.06 -2.80
N HIS A 428 1.58 9.54 -1.55
CA HIS A 428 1.47 8.70 -0.35
C HIS A 428 0.21 7.83 -0.36
N TYR A 429 -0.89 8.33 -0.95
CA TYR A 429 -2.12 7.56 -1.10
C TYR A 429 -1.93 6.20 -1.77
N TYR A 430 -0.97 6.08 -2.69
CA TYR A 430 -0.74 4.87 -3.50
C TYR A 430 0.36 3.97 -2.93
N ARG A 431 0.82 4.20 -1.70
CA ARG A 431 1.96 3.52 -1.11
C ARG A 431 1.62 2.62 0.07
N SER A 432 0.35 2.51 0.45
CA SER A 432 -0.09 1.66 1.55
C SER A 432 -1.37 0.90 1.20
N ASP A 433 -1.74 -0.07 1.99
CA ASP A 433 -2.70 -1.14 1.71
C ASP A 433 -4.11 -0.68 1.34
N HIS A 434 -4.58 0.48 1.85
CA HIS A 434 -5.89 1.05 1.48
C HIS A 434 -6.04 1.26 -0.04
N PHE A 435 -4.93 1.45 -0.73
CA PHE A 435 -4.93 1.63 -2.18
C PHE A 435 -5.45 0.40 -2.93
N ALA A 436 -5.12 -0.82 -2.49
CA ALA A 436 -5.65 -2.03 -3.10
C ALA A 436 -7.18 -2.10 -3.00
N PHE A 437 -7.76 -1.66 -1.88
CA PHE A 437 -9.21 -1.55 -1.71
C PHE A 437 -9.80 -0.48 -2.63
N ALA A 438 -9.15 0.67 -2.74
CA ALA A 438 -9.57 1.75 -3.64
C ALA A 438 -9.63 1.27 -5.10
N ARG A 439 -8.62 0.56 -5.58
CA ARG A 439 -8.59 -0.06 -6.92
C ARG A 439 -9.76 -1.02 -7.15
N ALA A 440 -10.19 -1.75 -6.12
CA ALA A 440 -11.39 -2.60 -6.18
C ALA A 440 -12.72 -1.81 -6.07
N GLY A 441 -12.64 -0.49 -5.93
CA GLY A 441 -13.77 0.43 -5.84
C GLY A 441 -14.28 0.67 -4.42
N VAL A 442 -13.69 0.09 -3.39
CA VAL A 442 -14.07 0.32 -1.99
C VAL A 442 -13.58 1.70 -1.55
N PRO A 443 -14.42 2.60 -1.02
CA PRO A 443 -13.96 3.80 -0.35
C PRO A 443 -12.95 3.46 0.73
N ALA A 444 -11.74 4.02 0.63
CA ALA A 444 -10.62 3.63 1.45
C ALA A 444 -9.72 4.83 1.75
N PHE A 445 -9.17 4.89 2.96
CA PHE A 445 -8.22 5.92 3.37
C PHE A 445 -7.29 5.43 4.48
N SER A 446 -6.15 6.10 4.61
CA SER A 446 -5.23 5.93 5.73
C SER A 446 -5.45 7.01 6.78
N VAL A 447 -5.42 6.62 8.05
CA VAL A 447 -5.43 7.54 9.19
C VAL A 447 -3.98 7.79 9.59
N ASN A 448 -3.54 9.05 9.54
CA ASN A 448 -2.18 9.44 9.92
C ASN A 448 -2.23 10.52 11.00
N MET A 449 -1.26 10.48 11.91
CA MET A 449 -1.07 11.58 12.86
C MET A 449 -0.68 12.85 12.12
N GLY A 450 -1.17 13.99 12.61
CA GLY A 450 -0.61 15.27 12.20
C GLY A 450 0.72 15.57 12.91
N THR A 451 1.19 16.79 12.77
CA THR A 451 2.50 17.24 13.29
C THR A 451 2.39 18.17 14.51
N GLU A 452 1.17 18.59 14.89
CA GLU A 452 0.96 19.47 16.04
C GLU A 452 0.77 18.66 17.34
N TYR A 453 1.83 18.36 18.06
CA TYR A 453 1.76 17.62 19.33
C TYR A 453 1.35 18.50 20.51
N TRP A 454 0.62 17.94 21.48
CA TRP A 454 0.33 18.62 22.73
C TRP A 454 1.59 18.81 23.56
N GLY A 455 1.80 20.04 24.05
CA GLY A 455 2.95 20.37 24.90
C GLY A 455 4.31 20.43 24.19
N LYS A 456 4.31 20.40 22.85
CA LYS A 456 5.51 20.52 22.03
C LYS A 456 5.44 21.81 21.18
N ASP A 457 6.60 22.24 20.69
CA ASP A 457 6.70 23.34 19.73
C ASP A 457 6.14 22.98 18.35
N GLU A 458 5.95 23.99 17.51
CA GLU A 458 5.30 23.86 16.20
C GLU A 458 6.11 23.01 15.20
N THR A 459 7.43 22.91 15.37
CA THR A 459 8.31 22.16 14.45
C THR A 459 8.60 20.74 14.92
N PHE A 460 8.16 20.39 16.13
CA PHE A 460 8.49 19.10 16.74
C PHE A 460 8.09 17.92 15.88
N GLY A 461 6.84 17.90 15.40
CA GLY A 461 6.32 16.78 14.62
C GLY A 461 7.00 16.66 13.25
N ASP A 462 7.22 17.78 12.56
CA ASP A 462 7.92 17.78 11.28
C ASP A 462 9.36 17.29 11.44
N ASN A 463 10.05 17.69 12.51
CA ASN A 463 11.40 17.20 12.83
C ASN A 463 11.42 15.69 13.11
N ILE A 464 10.40 15.16 13.82
CA ILE A 464 10.27 13.72 14.08
C ILE A 464 10.11 12.95 12.76
N ILE A 465 9.22 13.38 11.88
CA ILE A 465 8.98 12.73 10.59
C ILE A 465 10.25 12.78 9.73
N TYR A 466 10.91 13.94 9.68
CA TYR A 466 12.16 14.10 8.96
C TYR A 466 13.27 13.17 9.50
N GLU A 467 13.45 13.15 10.83
CA GLU A 467 14.44 12.31 11.47
C GLU A 467 14.18 10.81 11.24
N TYR A 468 12.92 10.39 11.40
CA TYR A 468 12.52 9.01 11.15
C TYR A 468 12.81 8.60 9.71
N ASN A 469 12.37 9.38 8.74
CA ASN A 469 12.60 9.09 7.31
C ASN A 469 14.07 9.09 6.92
N ALA A 470 14.88 9.93 7.55
CA ALA A 470 16.31 10.03 7.25
C ALA A 470 17.17 8.95 7.91
N LYS A 471 16.73 8.40 9.07
CA LYS A 471 17.62 7.57 9.92
C LYS A 471 17.02 6.20 10.30
N HIS A 472 15.68 6.07 10.34
CA HIS A 472 15.03 4.89 10.93
C HIS A 472 14.13 4.14 9.95
N TYR A 473 13.53 4.82 9.00
CA TYR A 473 12.66 4.19 8.01
C TYR A 473 13.42 3.15 7.20
N HIS A 474 12.98 1.90 7.30
CA HIS A 474 13.62 0.73 6.69
C HIS A 474 15.08 0.54 7.15
N GLN A 475 15.31 0.79 8.43
CA GLN A 475 16.61 0.56 9.09
C GLN A 475 16.46 -0.30 10.35
N PRO A 476 17.51 -1.05 10.76
CA PRO A 476 17.48 -1.79 12.03
C PRO A 476 17.18 -0.93 13.25
N SER A 477 17.48 0.36 13.19
CA SER A 477 17.21 1.33 14.26
C SER A 477 15.74 1.71 14.47
N ASP A 478 14.79 1.19 13.66
CA ASP A 478 13.36 1.28 13.94
C ASP A 478 12.95 0.26 15.00
N GLU A 479 13.36 0.52 16.23
CA GLU A 479 13.18 -0.33 17.40
C GLU A 479 12.23 0.29 18.44
N TYR A 480 11.55 -0.58 19.19
CA TYR A 480 10.75 -0.19 20.35
C TYR A 480 11.62 0.44 21.45
N LYS A 481 11.12 1.51 22.08
CA LYS A 481 11.74 2.15 23.25
C LYS A 481 10.76 2.28 24.41
N GLU A 482 11.19 1.94 25.62
CA GLU A 482 10.36 2.03 26.83
C GLU A 482 9.85 3.47 27.12
N SER A 483 10.56 4.48 26.61
CA SER A 483 10.19 5.89 26.75
C SER A 483 9.06 6.36 25.85
N TRP A 484 8.53 5.50 24.99
CA TRP A 484 7.49 5.84 24.04
C TRP A 484 6.16 6.18 24.71
N ASP A 485 5.48 7.20 24.18
CA ASP A 485 4.15 7.64 24.60
C ASP A 485 3.10 7.23 23.56
N PHE A 486 2.22 6.31 23.94
CA PHE A 486 1.21 5.72 23.06
C PHE A 486 -0.14 6.47 23.04
N ALA A 487 -0.25 7.63 23.69
CA ALA A 487 -1.50 8.40 23.73
C ALA A 487 -1.98 8.82 22.33
N GLY A 488 -1.05 9.12 21.40
CA GLY A 488 -1.39 9.43 20.02
C GLY A 488 -1.95 8.24 19.25
N MET A 489 -1.41 7.05 19.47
CA MET A 489 -1.90 5.82 18.84
C MET A 489 -3.29 5.44 19.36
N GLU A 490 -3.53 5.59 20.67
CA GLU A 490 -4.87 5.45 21.25
C GLU A 490 -5.85 6.42 20.61
N GLN A 491 -5.45 7.68 20.47
CA GLN A 491 -6.27 8.74 19.87
C GLN A 491 -6.63 8.40 18.41
N MET A 492 -5.65 8.02 17.58
CA MET A 492 -5.87 7.70 16.16
C MET A 492 -6.65 6.39 15.99
N GLY A 493 -6.36 5.39 16.81
CA GLY A 493 -7.12 4.14 16.85
C GLY A 493 -8.60 4.39 17.13
N ARG A 494 -8.90 5.19 18.16
CA ARG A 494 -10.27 5.60 18.52
C ARG A 494 -10.93 6.44 17.44
N PHE A 495 -10.18 7.30 16.77
CA PHE A 495 -10.66 8.13 15.67
C PHE A 495 -11.12 7.29 14.49
N GLY A 496 -10.25 6.44 13.91
CA GLY A 496 -10.60 5.58 12.78
C GLY A 496 -11.68 4.56 13.15
N TRP A 497 -11.62 3.98 14.36
CA TRP A 497 -12.64 3.06 14.86
C TRP A 497 -14.04 3.72 14.97
N THR A 498 -14.12 4.99 15.41
CA THR A 498 -15.39 5.74 15.50
C THR A 498 -15.98 5.99 14.12
N ILE A 499 -15.15 6.30 13.11
CA ILE A 499 -15.61 6.45 11.73
C ILE A 499 -16.19 5.13 11.24
N GLY A 500 -15.44 4.02 11.38
CA GLY A 500 -15.90 2.71 10.97
C GLY A 500 -17.19 2.29 11.67
N LEU A 501 -17.32 2.54 12.98
CA LEU A 501 -18.52 2.25 13.75
C LEU A 501 -19.75 3.05 13.25
N THR A 502 -19.55 4.31 12.89
CA THR A 502 -20.60 5.16 12.35
C THR A 502 -21.08 4.62 11.00
N ILE A 503 -20.17 4.23 10.13
CA ILE A 503 -20.50 3.63 8.82
C ILE A 503 -21.14 2.24 9.01
N ALA A 504 -20.69 1.44 9.96
CA ALA A 504 -21.27 0.13 10.25
C ALA A 504 -22.72 0.20 10.75
N ASN A 505 -23.11 1.29 11.42
CA ASN A 505 -24.48 1.54 11.86
C ASN A 505 -25.35 2.27 10.85
N SER A 506 -24.77 2.84 9.80
CA SER A 506 -25.48 3.52 8.71
C SER A 506 -26.11 2.52 7.74
N SER A 507 -27.19 2.88 7.04
CA SER A 507 -27.72 2.13 5.89
C SER A 507 -27.22 2.67 4.54
N VAL A 508 -26.44 3.76 4.55
CA VAL A 508 -25.94 4.43 3.34
C VAL A 508 -24.88 3.56 2.65
N ILE A 509 -24.99 3.44 1.33
CA ILE A 509 -23.94 2.86 0.49
C ILE A 509 -22.90 3.94 0.23
N THR A 510 -21.68 3.69 0.66
CA THR A 510 -20.57 4.62 0.45
C THR A 510 -20.04 4.55 -0.97
N THR A 511 -19.53 5.67 -1.48
CA THR A 511 -19.01 5.78 -2.85
C THR A 511 -17.85 6.78 -2.91
N TRP A 512 -17.19 6.84 -4.04
CA TRP A 512 -16.25 7.89 -4.41
C TRP A 512 -17.00 9.12 -4.92
N ARG A 513 -16.37 10.28 -4.87
CA ARG A 513 -16.94 11.52 -5.43
C ARG A 513 -16.98 11.45 -6.96
N ALA A 514 -17.86 12.26 -7.56
CA ALA A 514 -17.93 12.38 -9.01
C ALA A 514 -16.58 12.85 -9.58
N GLY A 515 -16.11 12.18 -10.63
CA GLY A 515 -14.84 12.46 -11.29
C GLY A 515 -13.63 11.78 -10.63
N ASP A 516 -13.82 11.02 -9.55
CA ASP A 516 -12.74 10.27 -8.93
C ASP A 516 -12.36 9.04 -9.76
N GLU A 517 -11.07 8.75 -9.86
CA GLU A 517 -10.50 7.65 -10.66
C GLU A 517 -11.00 6.25 -10.24
N PHE A 518 -11.43 6.07 -8.98
CA PHE A 518 -11.95 4.79 -8.47
C PHE A 518 -13.47 4.66 -8.55
N LEU A 519 -14.18 5.72 -8.92
CA LEU A 519 -15.65 5.68 -9.05
C LEU A 519 -16.16 4.63 -10.06
N PRO A 520 -15.53 4.45 -11.26
CA PRO A 520 -15.94 3.41 -12.20
C PRO A 520 -15.83 2.00 -11.60
N ALA A 521 -14.76 1.72 -10.86
CA ALA A 521 -14.58 0.44 -10.17
C ALA A 521 -15.66 0.23 -9.11
N ARG A 522 -16.05 1.27 -8.36
CA ARG A 522 -17.16 1.22 -7.39
C ARG A 522 -18.47 0.90 -8.04
N GLN A 523 -18.82 1.59 -9.10
CA GLN A 523 -20.06 1.35 -9.85
C GLN A 523 -20.13 -0.07 -10.38
N LYS A 524 -19.03 -0.58 -10.94
CA LYS A 524 -18.92 -1.97 -11.38
C LYS A 524 -19.09 -2.95 -10.22
N SER A 525 -18.47 -2.71 -9.07
CA SER A 525 -18.56 -3.59 -7.90
C SER A 525 -19.97 -3.64 -7.30
N LEU A 526 -20.73 -2.54 -7.36
CA LEU A 526 -22.11 -2.46 -6.88
C LEU A 526 -23.10 -3.13 -7.83
N SER A 527 -22.84 -3.18 -9.14
CA SER A 527 -23.70 -3.78 -10.18
C SER A 527 -23.40 -5.26 -10.45
N GLY A 528 -22.32 -5.80 -9.89
CA GLY A 528 -21.92 -7.20 -10.07
C GLY A 528 -22.93 -8.17 -9.45
N PRO A 529 -22.99 -9.45 -9.92
CA PRO A 529 -23.81 -10.47 -9.29
C PRO A 529 -23.43 -10.60 -7.82
N ALA A 530 -24.44 -10.77 -6.96
CA ALA A 530 -24.24 -11.09 -5.55
C ALA A 530 -23.50 -12.45 -5.46
N GLN A 531 -22.17 -12.43 -5.25
CA GLN A 531 -21.41 -13.64 -4.95
C GLN A 531 -21.63 -14.04 -3.49
#